data_5e4669f72e2d3c27274ed1530216780d
#
_entry.id   5e4669f72e2d3c27274ed1530216780d
#
_cell.length_a   1.000
_cell.length_b   1.000
_cell.length_c   1.000
_cell.angle_alpha   90.00
_cell.angle_beta   90.00
_cell.angle_gamma   90.00
#
_symmetry.space_group_name_H-M   'P 1'
#
loop_
_entity.id
_entity.type
_entity.pdbx_description
1 polymer ?
#
loop_
_entity_poly.entity_id
_entity_poly.type
_entity_poly.pdbx_seq_one_letter_code
_entity_poly.pdbx_strand_id
1 'polypeptide(L)'
;MGCPVVRPAVAWLGGLWSKVVAGVQLPLDARVLLAGDHTVWDPGGGDAGRALWTHLRLLFCRAVWHLRCHRVATGKVFTATAVVGLTAAWVGRAIRLDWLRVVADLTRAHTLPSWCIIHFSAQGLHDG
;
A
#
# COMPACT_ATOMS: atom_id res chain seq x y z
N MET A 1 16.82 -10.25 -5.86
CA MET A 1 15.86 -10.58 -4.83
C MET A 1 15.65 -12.08 -4.71
N GLY A 2 16.73 -12.75 -4.38
CA GLY A 2 16.77 -14.21 -4.27
C GLY A 2 16.29 -14.79 -2.95
N CYS A 3 15.75 -13.97 -2.03
CA CYS A 3 15.28 -14.48 -0.74
C CYS A 3 13.98 -15.28 -0.91
N PRO A 4 13.95 -16.57 -0.52
CA PRO A 4 12.77 -17.40 -0.73
C PRO A 4 11.55 -16.96 0.09
N VAL A 5 11.74 -16.18 1.15
CA VAL A 5 10.66 -15.62 1.96
C VAL A 5 10.05 -14.39 1.29
N VAL A 6 10.88 -13.55 0.69
CA VAL A 6 10.43 -12.27 0.10
C VAL A 6 9.83 -12.50 -1.29
N ARG A 7 10.33 -13.46 -2.06
CA ARG A 7 9.87 -13.70 -3.44
C ARG A 7 8.36 -13.94 -3.55
N PRO A 8 7.71 -14.81 -2.74
CA PRO A 8 6.26 -14.95 -2.80
C PRO A 8 5.51 -13.68 -2.42
N ALA A 9 6.04 -12.89 -1.49
CA ALA A 9 5.45 -11.62 -1.11
C ALA A 9 5.55 -10.59 -2.25
N VAL A 10 6.65 -10.57 -3.00
CA VAL A 10 6.79 -9.72 -4.20
C VAL A 10 5.81 -10.16 -5.28
N ALA A 11 5.59 -11.46 -5.46
CA ALA A 11 4.59 -11.97 -6.40
C ALA A 11 3.17 -11.51 -6.01
N TRP A 12 2.85 -11.52 -4.72
CA TRP A 12 1.58 -10.98 -4.22
C TRP A 12 1.45 -9.48 -4.52
N LEU A 13 2.50 -8.70 -4.29
CA LEU A 13 2.52 -7.27 -4.57
C LEU A 13 2.28 -6.99 -6.05
N GLY A 14 2.94 -7.74 -6.93
CA GLY A 14 2.75 -7.66 -8.37
C GLY A 14 1.33 -8.01 -8.81
N GLY A 15 0.74 -9.06 -8.21
CA GLY A 15 -0.65 -9.45 -8.45
C GLY A 15 -1.64 -8.37 -8.02
N LEU A 16 -1.40 -7.75 -6.87
CA LEU A 16 -2.21 -6.63 -6.39
C LEU A 16 -2.13 -5.44 -7.34
N TRP A 17 -0.92 -5.08 -7.75
CA TRP A 17 -0.71 -3.94 -8.64
C TRP A 17 -1.34 -4.14 -10.01
N SER A 18 -1.28 -5.35 -10.58
CA SER A 18 -1.91 -5.63 -11.87
C SER A 18 -3.44 -5.58 -11.81
N LYS A 19 -4.04 -5.65 -10.62
CA LYS A 19 -5.48 -5.38 -10.44
C LYS A 19 -5.78 -3.88 -10.37
N VAL A 20 -4.87 -3.09 -9.81
CA VAL A 20 -5.02 -1.63 -9.72
C VAL A 20 -4.82 -0.99 -11.09
N VAL A 21 -3.77 -1.38 -11.80
CA VAL A 21 -3.48 -0.94 -13.17
C VAL A 21 -3.44 -2.18 -14.05
N ALA A 22 -4.52 -2.44 -14.75
CA ALA A 22 -4.72 -3.67 -15.51
C ALA A 22 -3.60 -3.91 -16.52
N GLY A 23 -3.07 -5.13 -16.52
CA GLY A 23 -2.07 -5.57 -17.48
C GLY A 23 -0.64 -5.16 -17.18
N VAL A 24 -0.39 -4.40 -16.13
CA VAL A 24 0.96 -4.02 -15.73
C VAL A 24 1.58 -5.14 -14.88
N GLN A 25 2.76 -5.61 -15.26
CA GLN A 25 3.48 -6.66 -14.55
C GLN A 25 4.67 -6.07 -13.81
N LEU A 26 4.82 -6.45 -12.53
CA LEU A 26 5.94 -6.01 -11.70
C LEU A 26 7.17 -6.86 -12.00
N PRO A 27 8.28 -6.25 -12.46
CA PRO A 27 9.54 -6.99 -12.64
C PRO A 27 10.20 -7.27 -11.29
N LEU A 28 10.93 -8.39 -11.22
CA LEU A 28 11.75 -8.74 -10.05
C LEU A 28 13.10 -8.01 -10.14
N ASP A 29 13.09 -6.71 -10.00
CA ASP A 29 14.28 -5.85 -10.09
C ASP A 29 14.39 -5.00 -8.83
N ALA A 30 15.53 -5.09 -8.15
CA ALA A 30 15.79 -4.34 -6.92
C ALA A 30 15.71 -2.82 -7.12
N ARG A 31 16.07 -2.31 -8.31
CA ARG A 31 15.97 -0.88 -8.62
C ARG A 31 14.53 -0.40 -8.62
N VAL A 32 13.59 -1.25 -9.04
CA VAL A 32 12.17 -0.95 -9.04
C VAL A 32 11.60 -0.95 -7.62
N LEU A 33 11.94 -1.97 -6.83
CA LEU A 33 11.37 -2.14 -5.48
C LEU A 33 12.07 -1.28 -4.44
N LEU A 34 13.40 -1.24 -4.44
CA LEU A 34 14.16 -0.54 -3.41
C LEU A 34 14.36 0.94 -3.73
N ALA A 35 14.69 1.26 -4.96
CA ALA A 35 14.97 2.63 -5.38
C ALA A 35 13.75 3.36 -5.98
N GLY A 36 12.72 2.63 -6.41
CA GLY A 36 11.55 3.22 -7.04
C GLY A 36 11.86 3.89 -8.38
N ASP A 37 12.78 3.32 -9.15
CA ASP A 37 13.31 3.92 -10.36
C ASP A 37 12.31 3.80 -11.51
N HIS A 38 11.62 4.90 -11.83
CA HIS A 38 10.64 4.96 -12.91
C HIS A 38 11.27 4.91 -14.31
N THR A 39 12.59 5.08 -14.44
CA THR A 39 13.29 4.93 -15.72
C THR A 39 13.47 3.46 -16.11
N VAL A 40 13.48 2.56 -15.11
CA VAL A 40 13.55 1.12 -15.32
C VAL A 40 12.17 0.52 -15.59
N TRP A 41 11.16 1.02 -14.88
CA TRP A 41 9.79 0.52 -14.97
C TRP A 41 8.80 1.58 -14.54
N ASP A 42 7.79 1.81 -15.37
CA ASP A 42 6.69 2.73 -15.06
C ASP A 42 5.51 1.92 -14.49
N PRO A 43 5.03 2.26 -13.28
CA PRO A 43 3.88 1.57 -12.69
C PRO A 43 2.58 1.80 -13.45
N GLY A 44 2.50 2.82 -14.31
CA GLY A 44 1.27 3.16 -15.01
C GLY A 44 0.32 4.00 -14.17
N GLY A 45 -0.83 4.34 -14.75
CA GLY A 45 -1.84 5.13 -14.05
C GLY A 45 -1.52 6.63 -13.93
N GLY A 46 -0.54 7.13 -14.66
CA GLY A 46 -0.12 8.54 -14.62
C GLY A 46 0.47 8.94 -13.29
N ASP A 47 0.38 10.21 -12.93
CA ASP A 47 0.94 10.74 -11.67
C ASP A 47 0.28 10.13 -10.44
N ALA A 48 -1.03 9.92 -10.47
CA ALA A 48 -1.75 9.29 -9.38
C ALA A 48 -1.30 7.84 -9.17
N GLY A 49 -1.11 7.09 -10.26
CA GLY A 49 -0.61 5.72 -10.21
C GLY A 49 0.80 5.64 -9.66
N ARG A 50 1.67 6.55 -10.07
CA ARG A 50 3.05 6.64 -9.55
C ARG A 50 3.08 6.96 -8.06
N ALA A 51 2.24 7.89 -7.61
CA ALA A 51 2.13 8.23 -6.20
C ALA A 51 1.63 7.04 -5.37
N LEU A 52 0.59 6.35 -5.83
CA LEU A 52 0.05 5.18 -5.16
C LEU A 52 1.09 4.05 -5.11
N TRP A 53 1.77 3.79 -6.21
CA TRP A 53 2.85 2.79 -6.25
C TRP A 53 3.96 3.12 -5.26
N THR A 54 4.37 4.38 -5.19
CA THR A 54 5.42 4.82 -4.25
C THR A 54 5.01 4.53 -2.81
N HIS A 55 3.79 4.84 -2.42
CA HIS A 55 3.29 4.52 -1.08
C HIS A 55 3.25 3.02 -0.82
N LEU A 56 2.69 2.25 -1.75
CA LEU A 56 2.57 0.80 -1.61
C LEU A 56 3.95 0.14 -1.51
N ARG A 57 4.87 0.53 -2.38
CA ARG A 57 6.25 0.05 -2.39
C ARG A 57 6.96 0.34 -1.06
N LEU A 58 6.84 1.56 -0.56
CA LEU A 58 7.48 1.96 0.70
C LEU A 58 6.92 1.19 1.89
N LEU A 59 5.61 0.98 1.93
CA LEU A 59 4.99 0.19 3.00
C LEU A 59 5.42 -1.27 2.93
N PHE A 60 5.55 -1.83 1.75
CA PHE A 60 6.06 -3.19 1.55
C PHE A 60 7.51 -3.31 2.03
N CYS A 61 8.38 -2.41 1.62
CA CYS A 61 9.79 -2.42 2.03
C CYS A 61 9.92 -2.23 3.54
N ARG A 62 9.08 -1.37 4.13
CA ARG A 62 9.03 -1.17 5.59
C ARG A 62 8.59 -2.44 6.32
N ALA A 63 7.63 -3.17 5.78
CA ALA A 63 7.17 -4.43 6.36
C ALA A 63 8.30 -5.48 6.37
N VAL A 64 9.01 -5.62 5.26
CA VAL A 64 10.17 -6.53 5.17
C VAL A 64 11.25 -6.12 6.18
N TRP A 65 11.57 -4.85 6.24
CA TRP A 65 12.57 -4.32 7.18
C TRP A 65 12.18 -4.56 8.63
N HIS A 66 10.93 -4.26 8.98
CA HIS A 66 10.39 -4.47 10.33
C HIS A 66 10.51 -5.92 10.76
N LEU A 67 10.12 -6.86 9.90
CA LEU A 67 10.17 -8.28 10.20
C LEU A 67 11.60 -8.80 10.26
N ARG A 68 12.51 -8.27 9.44
CA ARG A 68 13.93 -8.60 9.53
C ARG A 68 14.54 -8.14 10.85
N CYS A 69 14.23 -6.92 11.29
CA CYS A 69 14.67 -6.42 12.59
C CYS A 69 14.15 -7.28 13.74
N HIS A 70 12.88 -7.68 13.65
CA HIS A 70 12.27 -8.57 14.64
C HIS A 70 12.99 -9.94 14.68
N ARG A 71 13.31 -10.49 13.51
CA ARG A 71 14.08 -11.74 13.42
C ARG A 71 15.45 -11.62 14.09
N VAL A 72 16.17 -10.53 13.85
CA VAL A 72 17.48 -10.30 14.47
C VAL A 72 17.35 -10.21 15.98
N ALA A 73 16.33 -9.51 16.48
CA ALA A 73 16.12 -9.31 17.91
C ALA A 73 15.65 -10.57 18.64
N THR A 74 14.79 -11.39 18.02
CA THR A 74 14.13 -12.52 18.68
C THR A 74 14.59 -13.90 18.20
N GLY A 75 15.29 -13.97 17.06
CA GLY A 75 15.65 -15.22 16.41
C GLY A 75 14.50 -15.92 15.70
N LYS A 76 13.29 -15.37 15.74
CA LYS A 76 12.12 -15.96 15.07
C LYS A 76 12.13 -15.66 13.58
N VAL A 77 12.00 -16.71 12.77
CA VAL A 77 11.92 -16.60 11.32
C VAL A 77 10.53 -16.08 10.93
N PHE A 78 10.47 -15.14 9.99
CA PHE A 78 9.20 -14.66 9.46
C PHE A 78 8.88 -15.33 8.11
N THR A 79 7.60 -15.33 7.74
CA THR A 79 7.09 -15.95 6.52
C THR A 79 6.66 -14.88 5.51
N ALA A 80 6.50 -15.29 4.24
CA ALA A 80 5.91 -14.42 3.22
C ALA A 80 4.49 -13.97 3.61
N THR A 81 3.71 -14.85 4.25
CA THR A 81 2.37 -14.50 4.75
C THR A 81 2.44 -13.37 5.77
N ALA A 82 3.45 -13.34 6.64
CA ALA A 82 3.64 -12.25 7.60
C ALA A 82 3.93 -10.92 6.88
N VAL A 83 4.75 -10.92 5.84
CA VAL A 83 5.03 -9.72 5.03
C VAL A 83 3.74 -9.21 4.37
N VAL A 84 3.00 -10.10 3.73
CA VAL A 84 1.73 -9.76 3.07
C VAL A 84 0.72 -9.21 4.08
N GLY A 85 0.55 -9.88 5.22
CA GLY A 85 -0.40 -9.47 6.25
C GLY A 85 -0.07 -8.09 6.83
N LEU A 86 1.19 -7.84 7.14
CA LEU A 86 1.63 -6.56 7.69
C LEU A 86 1.49 -5.43 6.67
N THR A 87 1.88 -5.67 5.42
CA THR A 87 1.73 -4.69 4.33
C THR A 87 0.25 -4.36 4.11
N ALA A 88 -0.61 -5.39 4.02
CA ALA A 88 -2.04 -5.21 3.83
C ALA A 88 -2.68 -4.41 4.96
N ALA A 89 -2.30 -4.68 6.21
CA ALA A 89 -2.78 -3.94 7.38
C ALA A 89 -2.40 -2.46 7.31
N TRP A 90 -1.14 -2.16 6.97
CA TRP A 90 -0.67 -0.78 6.87
C TRP A 90 -1.28 -0.04 5.68
N VAL A 91 -1.45 -0.70 4.54
CA VAL A 91 -2.14 -0.12 3.38
C VAL A 91 -3.59 0.20 3.72
N GLY A 92 -4.30 -0.73 4.35
CA GLY A 92 -5.68 -0.51 4.79
C GLY A 92 -5.82 0.66 5.74
N ARG A 93 -4.89 0.78 6.70
CA ARG A 93 -4.85 1.91 7.63
C ARG A 93 -4.58 3.24 6.92
N ALA A 94 -3.63 3.27 5.99
CA ALA A 94 -3.30 4.47 5.23
C ALA A 94 -4.48 4.94 4.38
N ILE A 95 -5.18 4.03 3.71
CA ILE A 95 -6.37 4.33 2.92
C ILE A 95 -7.47 4.91 3.80
N ARG A 96 -7.70 4.31 4.98
CA ARG A 96 -8.70 4.82 5.93
C ARG A 96 -8.39 6.24 6.39
N LEU A 97 -7.13 6.52 6.74
CA LEU A 97 -6.71 7.85 7.19
C LEU A 97 -6.86 8.89 6.08
N ASP A 98 -6.50 8.54 4.85
CA ASP A 98 -6.67 9.42 3.70
C ASP A 98 -8.15 9.69 3.40
N TRP A 99 -9.00 8.66 3.49
CA TRP A 99 -10.44 8.81 3.33
C TRP A 99 -11.02 9.76 4.37
N LEU A 100 -10.66 9.61 5.65
CA LEU A 100 -11.13 10.49 6.71
C LEU A 100 -10.68 11.94 6.50
N ARG A 101 -9.46 12.14 5.98
CA ARG A 101 -8.94 13.47 5.64
C ARG A 101 -9.76 14.10 4.52
N VAL A 102 -10.06 13.36 3.46
CA VAL A 102 -10.87 13.84 2.33
C VAL A 102 -12.27 14.25 2.81
N VAL A 103 -12.91 13.42 3.63
CA VAL A 103 -14.23 13.72 4.19
C VAL A 103 -14.18 15.00 5.04
N ALA A 104 -13.15 15.17 5.88
CA ALA A 104 -12.99 16.36 6.70
C ALA A 104 -12.80 17.63 5.85
N ASP A 105 -11.99 17.53 4.79
CA ASP A 105 -11.75 18.64 3.87
C ASP A 105 -13.02 19.06 3.13
N LEU A 106 -13.80 18.09 2.63
CA LEU A 106 -15.07 18.34 1.98
C LEU A 106 -16.09 18.98 2.94
N THR A 107 -16.10 18.54 4.19
CA THR A 107 -16.96 19.12 5.24
C THR A 107 -16.58 20.58 5.52
N ARG A 108 -15.29 20.88 5.61
CA ARG A 108 -14.79 22.25 5.84
C ARG A 108 -15.08 23.19 4.67
N ALA A 109 -15.09 22.68 3.46
CA ALA A 109 -15.34 23.46 2.25
C ALA A 109 -16.80 23.98 2.16
N HIS A 110 -17.72 23.46 2.97
CA HIS A 110 -19.14 23.86 3.03
C HIS A 110 -19.88 23.74 1.70
N THR A 111 -19.38 22.93 0.77
CA THR A 111 -19.96 22.77 -0.54
C THR A 111 -20.97 21.62 -0.60
N LEU A 112 -21.01 20.80 0.45
CA LEU A 112 -21.89 19.65 0.53
C LEU A 112 -23.17 19.99 1.29
N PRO A 113 -24.35 19.52 0.83
CA PRO A 113 -25.57 19.58 1.63
C PRO A 113 -25.43 18.84 2.96
N SER A 114 -26.15 19.30 3.99
CA SER A 114 -26.06 18.71 5.33
C SER A 114 -26.36 17.21 5.35
N TRP A 115 -27.29 16.74 4.52
CA TRP A 115 -27.61 15.32 4.43
C TRP A 115 -26.44 14.48 3.88
N CYS A 116 -25.66 15.03 2.93
CA CYS A 116 -24.45 14.35 2.44
C CYS A 116 -23.41 14.18 3.54
N ILE A 117 -23.21 15.21 4.36
CA ILE A 117 -22.26 15.18 5.47
C ILE A 117 -22.66 14.10 6.47
N ILE A 118 -23.94 14.05 6.86
CA ILE A 118 -24.46 13.05 7.78
C ILE A 118 -24.34 11.64 7.20
N HIS A 119 -24.65 11.46 5.94
CA HIS A 119 -24.55 10.17 5.25
C HIS A 119 -23.13 9.63 5.23
N PHE A 120 -22.16 10.43 4.85
CA PHE A 120 -20.75 10.03 4.84
C PHE A 120 -20.24 9.71 6.24
N SER A 121 -20.61 10.49 7.24
CA SER A 121 -20.22 10.24 8.64
C SER A 121 -20.76 8.90 9.14
N ALA A 122 -22.03 8.59 8.84
CA ALA A 122 -22.64 7.33 9.24
C ALA A 122 -21.96 6.13 8.58
N GLN A 123 -21.64 6.21 7.29
CA GLN A 123 -20.91 5.15 6.57
C GLN A 123 -19.50 4.98 7.11
N GLY A 124 -18.80 6.07 7.38
CA GLY A 124 -17.46 6.02 7.93
C GLY A 124 -17.41 5.34 9.29
N LEU A 125 -18.41 5.54 10.14
CA LEU A 125 -18.52 4.90 11.44
C LEU A 125 -18.81 3.39 11.33
N HIS A 126 -19.57 2.96 10.33
CA HIS A 126 -19.87 1.54 10.11
C HIS A 126 -18.67 0.77 9.56
N ASP A 127 -17.85 1.43 8.73
CA ASP A 127 -16.66 0.84 8.13
C ASP A 127 -15.45 0.89 9.08
N GLY A 128 -15.60 1.58 10.17
CA GLY A 128 -14.58 1.68 11.20
C GLY A 128 -14.57 0.50 12.12
#